data_a210eb0242cff27acc881a1b4bb63e0a
#
_entry.id   a210eb0242cff27acc881a1b4bb63e0a
#
_cell.length_a   1.000
_cell.length_b   1.000
_cell.length_c   1.000
_cell.angle_alpha   90.00
_cell.angle_beta   90.00
_cell.angle_gamma   90.00
#
_symmetry.space_group_name_H-M   'P 1'
#
loop_
_entity.id
_entity.type
_entity.pdbx_description
1 polymer ?
#
loop_
_entity_poly.entity_id
_entity_poly.type
_entity_poly.pdbx_seq_one_letter_code
_entity_poly.pdbx_strand_id
1 'polypeptide(L)'
;MDERKSTKQIVLEILKNGGFVSGEELAQKTKVSRTAIWKAVESLRKDGWAIEAVTNKGYLLSPEKSALSKQNLLEHLKEFSNGNDIQIDFFPSIDSTNNELKRLASSVPSIRDSKGNLTEEGKKLHKRAIIASEQTAGRGRLGRSFFSANGAGIFMSLFYSPKAGVTDPARMTANAAVAVCRAISALFGLEAQIKWVNDIFLDGKKICGILAEGVSNLETGIIEGAVIGIGINICAPDSLPAELRDIVGFLEDAAELKGKSADKNKLAVTVLSELVRIYDTDDDGNTAEKQKCLEEYRSRSILTGKTIQVTPVIGEERTTFQAKVMGIGDDLSLIVEDNEGKRLSLKSGEVSLSSSKIARK
;
A
#
# COMPACT_ATOMS: atom_id res chain seq x y z
N MET A 1 -21.63 -28.04 0.41
CA MET A 1 -20.97 -28.91 1.41
C MET A 1 -20.40 -28.01 2.47
N ASP A 2 -20.94 -28.07 3.68
CA ASP A 2 -20.45 -27.28 4.81
C ASP A 2 -19.03 -27.76 5.15
N GLU A 3 -18.02 -26.99 4.81
CA GLU A 3 -16.63 -27.29 5.20
C GLU A 3 -16.53 -27.18 6.72
N ARG A 4 -16.40 -28.32 7.39
CA ARG A 4 -16.17 -28.32 8.83
C ARG A 4 -14.88 -27.59 9.15
N LYS A 5 -15.00 -26.45 9.81
CA LYS A 5 -13.86 -25.65 10.26
C LYS A 5 -12.89 -26.52 11.07
N SER A 6 -11.60 -26.42 10.77
CA SER A 6 -10.56 -27.13 11.54
C SER A 6 -10.46 -26.57 12.97
N THR A 7 -9.97 -27.38 13.91
CA THR A 7 -9.71 -26.94 15.30
C THR A 7 -8.88 -25.65 15.34
N LYS A 8 -7.89 -25.54 14.47
CA LYS A 8 -7.04 -24.36 14.32
C LYS A 8 -7.84 -23.10 13.94
N GLN A 9 -8.77 -23.21 12.99
CA GLN A 9 -9.63 -22.09 12.59
C GLN A 9 -10.56 -21.66 13.72
N ILE A 10 -11.19 -22.62 14.43
CA ILE A 10 -12.08 -22.31 15.55
C ILE A 10 -11.31 -21.62 16.69
N VAL A 11 -10.10 -22.12 17.02
CA VAL A 11 -9.23 -21.50 18.04
C VAL A 11 -8.90 -20.06 17.66
N LEU A 12 -8.51 -19.81 16.40
CA LEU A 12 -8.21 -18.45 15.92
C LEU A 12 -9.42 -17.53 16.03
N GLU A 13 -10.60 -17.98 15.61
CA GLU A 13 -11.85 -17.20 15.71
C GLU A 13 -12.18 -16.85 17.16
N ILE A 14 -12.00 -17.79 18.09
CA ILE A 14 -12.25 -17.51 19.51
C ILE A 14 -11.26 -16.45 20.04
N LEU A 15 -9.97 -16.59 19.69
CA LEU A 15 -8.94 -15.67 20.15
C LEU A 15 -9.06 -14.27 19.52
N LYS A 16 -9.63 -14.16 18.31
CA LYS A 16 -9.92 -12.87 17.65
C LYS A 16 -10.94 -12.00 18.39
N ASN A 17 -11.77 -12.60 19.25
CA ASN A 17 -12.72 -11.83 20.09
C ASN A 17 -12.04 -11.01 21.19
N GLY A 18 -10.72 -11.16 21.34
CA GLY A 18 -9.91 -10.42 22.33
C GLY A 18 -9.94 -11.05 23.73
N GLY A 19 -8.98 -10.61 24.56
CA GLY A 19 -8.83 -11.10 25.94
C GLY A 19 -8.13 -12.43 26.06
N PHE A 20 -7.80 -12.79 27.31
CA PHE A 20 -7.21 -14.10 27.61
C PHE A 20 -8.28 -15.19 27.59
N VAL A 21 -8.02 -16.27 26.88
CA VAL A 21 -8.88 -17.47 26.83
C VAL A 21 -8.10 -18.66 27.35
N SER A 22 -8.63 -19.36 28.37
CA SER A 22 -7.94 -20.50 28.96
C SER A 22 -7.90 -21.69 27.99
N GLY A 23 -6.85 -22.52 28.10
CA GLY A 23 -6.77 -23.76 27.29
C GLY A 23 -7.91 -24.74 27.58
N GLU A 24 -8.53 -24.64 28.74
CA GLU A 24 -9.71 -25.43 29.09
C GLU A 24 -10.97 -24.95 28.38
N GLU A 25 -11.19 -23.64 28.38
CA GLU A 25 -12.30 -23.02 27.65
C GLU A 25 -12.21 -23.29 26.15
N LEU A 26 -11.00 -23.19 25.57
CA LEU A 26 -10.77 -23.55 24.17
C LEU A 26 -11.09 -25.01 23.90
N ALA A 27 -10.66 -25.91 24.79
CA ALA A 27 -10.93 -27.37 24.68
C ALA A 27 -12.43 -27.66 24.73
N GLN A 28 -13.17 -27.00 25.63
CA GLN A 28 -14.62 -27.16 25.74
C GLN A 28 -15.35 -26.67 24.50
N LYS A 29 -15.02 -25.45 24.02
CA LYS A 29 -15.65 -24.84 22.84
C LYS A 29 -15.37 -25.59 21.54
N THR A 30 -14.19 -26.19 21.43
CA THR A 30 -13.78 -26.96 20.24
C THR A 30 -14.05 -28.43 20.33
N LYS A 31 -14.44 -28.95 21.51
CA LYS A 31 -14.67 -30.39 21.81
C LYS A 31 -13.45 -31.27 21.55
N VAL A 32 -12.25 -30.76 21.83
CA VAL A 32 -10.99 -31.51 21.69
C VAL A 32 -10.17 -31.44 22.97
N SER A 33 -9.12 -32.28 23.07
CA SER A 33 -8.23 -32.29 24.23
C SER A 33 -7.37 -31.03 24.36
N ARG A 34 -6.90 -30.71 25.58
CA ARG A 34 -5.94 -29.61 25.83
C ARG A 34 -4.66 -29.73 24.98
N THR A 35 -4.20 -30.96 24.76
CA THR A 35 -3.05 -31.26 23.90
C THR A 35 -3.33 -30.87 22.45
N ALA A 36 -4.55 -31.11 21.96
CA ALA A 36 -4.94 -30.67 20.61
C ALA A 36 -5.02 -29.15 20.50
N ILE A 37 -5.49 -28.46 21.56
CA ILE A 37 -5.46 -26.99 21.62
C ILE A 37 -4.02 -26.47 21.57
N TRP A 38 -3.12 -27.02 22.37
CA TRP A 38 -1.71 -26.63 22.33
C TRP A 38 -1.11 -26.80 20.94
N LYS A 39 -1.36 -27.93 20.26
CA LYS A 39 -0.91 -28.17 18.87
C LYS A 39 -1.52 -27.16 17.91
N ALA A 40 -2.77 -26.79 18.07
CA ALA A 40 -3.43 -25.76 17.24
C ALA A 40 -2.78 -24.38 17.44
N VAL A 41 -2.52 -24.00 18.70
CA VAL A 41 -1.82 -22.73 19.02
C VAL A 41 -0.41 -22.72 18.45
N GLU A 42 0.38 -23.80 18.61
CA GLU A 42 1.71 -23.89 18.02
C GLU A 42 1.68 -23.83 16.49
N SER A 43 0.66 -24.42 15.87
CA SER A 43 0.46 -24.28 14.42
C SER A 43 0.14 -22.85 14.02
N LEU A 44 -0.69 -22.13 14.77
CA LEU A 44 -0.98 -20.71 14.53
C LEU A 44 0.27 -19.83 14.70
N ARG A 45 1.09 -20.11 15.72
CA ARG A 45 2.37 -19.42 15.92
C ARG A 45 3.33 -19.63 14.73
N LYS A 46 3.38 -20.86 14.19
CA LYS A 46 4.16 -21.15 12.97
C LYS A 46 3.65 -20.41 11.74
N ASP A 47 2.35 -20.12 11.68
CA ASP A 47 1.76 -19.29 10.62
C ASP A 47 1.99 -17.78 10.83
N GLY A 48 2.71 -17.41 11.89
CA GLY A 48 3.05 -16.00 12.18
C GLY A 48 2.08 -15.28 13.12
N TRP A 49 1.06 -15.95 13.68
CA TRP A 49 0.18 -15.32 14.66
C TRP A 49 0.91 -15.12 15.99
N ALA A 50 0.88 -13.89 16.50
CA ALA A 50 1.44 -13.55 17.80
C ALA A 50 0.47 -13.96 18.91
N ILE A 51 0.61 -15.20 19.40
CA ILE A 51 -0.20 -15.75 20.50
C ILE A 51 0.68 -15.87 21.74
N GLU A 52 0.41 -15.05 22.74
CA GLU A 52 1.04 -15.13 24.05
C GLU A 52 0.37 -16.22 24.91
N ALA A 53 1.16 -16.92 25.72
CA ALA A 53 0.66 -17.85 26.73
C ALA A 53 1.11 -17.37 28.11
N VAL A 54 0.13 -17.11 28.98
CA VAL A 54 0.40 -16.64 30.35
C VAL A 54 -0.16 -17.67 31.32
N THR A 55 0.69 -18.12 32.26
CA THR A 55 0.32 -19.09 33.29
C THR A 55 -0.91 -18.58 34.06
N ASN A 56 -1.89 -19.44 34.23
CA ASN A 56 -3.18 -19.17 34.90
C ASN A 56 -4.12 -18.19 34.19
N LYS A 57 -3.73 -17.58 33.07
CA LYS A 57 -4.60 -16.71 32.25
C LYS A 57 -4.99 -17.36 30.92
N GLY A 58 -4.12 -18.18 30.34
CA GLY A 58 -4.35 -18.83 29.05
C GLY A 58 -3.64 -18.14 27.90
N TYR A 59 -4.30 -18.11 26.73
CA TYR A 59 -3.78 -17.61 25.48
C TYR A 59 -4.40 -16.23 25.12
N LEU A 60 -3.56 -15.34 24.63
CA LEU A 60 -3.96 -14.02 24.10
C LEU A 60 -3.40 -13.87 22.70
N LEU A 61 -4.25 -13.52 21.74
CA LEU A 61 -3.83 -13.12 20.40
C LEU A 61 -3.56 -11.61 20.38
N SER A 62 -2.40 -11.24 19.85
CA SER A 62 -2.01 -9.85 19.58
C SER A 62 -1.83 -9.67 18.06
N PRO A 63 -2.91 -9.41 17.31
CA PRO A 63 -2.84 -9.35 15.84
C PRO A 63 -1.82 -8.30 15.35
N GLU A 64 -1.71 -7.19 16.05
CA GLU A 64 -0.80 -6.09 15.74
C GLU A 64 0.70 -6.48 15.84
N LYS A 65 1.02 -7.51 16.62
CA LYS A 65 2.36 -8.08 16.74
C LYS A 65 2.59 -9.26 15.79
N SER A 66 1.56 -9.67 15.06
CA SER A 66 1.66 -10.83 14.17
C SER A 66 2.55 -10.53 12.96
N ALA A 67 3.40 -11.49 12.61
CA ALA A 67 4.27 -11.35 11.44
C ALA A 67 3.45 -11.22 10.15
N LEU A 68 3.96 -10.43 9.23
CA LEU A 68 3.42 -10.36 7.87
C LEU A 68 3.60 -11.75 7.22
N SER A 69 2.51 -12.39 6.82
CA SER A 69 2.53 -13.73 6.26
C SER A 69 1.34 -13.98 5.33
N LYS A 70 1.50 -14.91 4.36
CA LYS A 70 0.42 -15.26 3.43
C LYS A 70 -0.84 -15.68 4.16
N GLN A 71 -0.71 -16.48 5.23
CA GLN A 71 -1.85 -17.00 5.99
C GLN A 71 -2.63 -15.85 6.67
N ASN A 72 -1.92 -14.93 7.33
CA ASN A 72 -2.56 -13.80 8.01
C ASN A 72 -3.22 -12.84 7.02
N LEU A 73 -2.55 -12.57 5.90
CA LEU A 73 -3.11 -11.75 4.82
C LEU A 73 -4.41 -12.34 4.26
N LEU A 74 -4.42 -13.64 3.93
CA LEU A 74 -5.61 -14.31 3.41
C LEU A 74 -6.74 -14.38 4.45
N GLU A 75 -6.41 -14.47 5.74
CA GLU A 75 -7.42 -14.48 6.79
C GLU A 75 -8.11 -13.11 6.93
N HIS A 76 -7.34 -12.01 6.86
CA HIS A 76 -7.93 -10.67 6.83
C HIS A 76 -8.68 -10.37 5.53
N LEU A 77 -8.20 -10.91 4.40
CA LEU A 77 -8.89 -10.71 3.12
C LEU A 77 -10.32 -11.24 3.13
N LYS A 78 -10.61 -12.31 3.89
CA LYS A 78 -11.96 -12.86 4.05
C LYS A 78 -12.95 -11.86 4.68
N GLU A 79 -12.46 -10.89 5.46
CA GLU A 79 -13.28 -9.84 6.07
C GLU A 79 -13.82 -8.85 5.00
N PHE A 80 -13.15 -8.77 3.83
CA PHE A 80 -13.48 -7.90 2.70
C PHE A 80 -14.18 -8.63 1.55
N SER A 81 -14.75 -9.80 1.78
CA SER A 81 -15.23 -10.77 0.78
C SER A 81 -16.39 -10.33 -0.13
N ASN A 82 -16.73 -9.06 -0.17
CA ASN A 82 -17.76 -8.53 -1.06
C ASN A 82 -17.20 -8.23 -2.47
N GLY A 83 -16.61 -9.23 -3.14
CA GLY A 83 -16.34 -9.18 -4.58
C GLY A 83 -14.92 -8.80 -4.99
N ASN A 84 -13.98 -8.67 -4.07
CA ASN A 84 -12.59 -8.39 -4.44
C ASN A 84 -11.83 -9.69 -4.70
N ASP A 85 -11.77 -10.13 -5.97
CA ASP A 85 -10.98 -11.29 -6.42
C ASP A 85 -9.46 -11.01 -6.38
N ILE A 86 -8.97 -10.52 -5.24
CA ILE A 86 -7.56 -10.23 -5.04
C ILE A 86 -6.80 -11.52 -4.81
N GLN A 87 -5.83 -11.81 -5.68
CA GLN A 87 -4.90 -12.92 -5.53
C GLN A 87 -3.65 -12.42 -4.82
N ILE A 88 -3.29 -13.00 -3.66
CA ILE A 88 -2.13 -12.57 -2.88
C ILE A 88 -1.02 -13.61 -2.94
N ASP A 89 0.16 -13.19 -3.37
CA ASP A 89 1.43 -13.89 -3.18
C ASP A 89 2.30 -13.15 -2.18
N PHE A 90 2.90 -13.90 -1.27
CA PHE A 90 3.76 -13.38 -0.21
C PHE A 90 5.17 -13.93 -0.33
N PHE A 91 6.15 -13.03 -0.16
CA PHE A 91 7.58 -13.36 -0.16
C PHE A 91 8.23 -12.84 1.14
N PRO A 92 8.95 -13.66 1.89
CA PRO A 92 9.74 -13.17 3.03
C PRO A 92 10.78 -12.15 2.58
N SER A 93 11.46 -12.38 1.44
CA SER A 93 12.39 -11.46 0.79
C SER A 93 12.32 -11.63 -0.73
N ILE A 94 12.39 -10.52 -1.45
CA ILE A 94 12.41 -10.46 -2.92
C ILE A 94 13.27 -9.28 -3.40
N ASP A 95 13.67 -9.26 -4.67
CA ASP A 95 14.32 -8.08 -5.22
C ASP A 95 13.41 -6.86 -5.23
N SER A 96 12.21 -6.99 -5.85
CA SER A 96 11.20 -5.95 -5.89
C SER A 96 9.83 -6.54 -6.24
N THR A 97 8.80 -6.17 -5.47
CA THR A 97 7.42 -6.58 -5.74
C THR A 97 6.93 -6.06 -7.10
N ASN A 98 7.33 -4.83 -7.51
CA ASN A 98 7.05 -4.31 -8.85
C ASN A 98 7.72 -5.13 -9.95
N ASN A 99 9.01 -5.47 -9.77
CA ASN A 99 9.73 -6.24 -10.77
C ASN A 99 9.11 -7.62 -10.97
N GLU A 100 8.68 -8.27 -9.89
CA GLU A 100 8.05 -9.60 -9.99
C GLU A 100 6.73 -9.53 -10.75
N LEU A 101 5.85 -8.58 -10.46
CA LEU A 101 4.62 -8.41 -11.24
C LEU A 101 4.91 -8.08 -12.70
N LYS A 102 5.95 -7.28 -12.98
CA LYS A 102 6.35 -6.99 -14.36
C LYS A 102 6.89 -8.24 -15.06
N ARG A 103 7.67 -9.10 -14.37
CA ARG A 103 8.12 -10.39 -14.91
C ARG A 103 6.95 -11.30 -15.27
N LEU A 104 5.97 -11.40 -14.36
CA LEU A 104 4.75 -12.16 -14.60
C LEU A 104 3.95 -11.60 -15.77
N ALA A 105 3.78 -10.28 -15.83
CA ALA A 105 3.06 -9.63 -16.92
C ALA A 105 3.77 -9.79 -18.28
N SER A 106 5.10 -9.71 -18.31
CA SER A 106 5.88 -9.90 -19.54
C SER A 106 5.87 -11.34 -20.06
N SER A 107 5.48 -12.33 -19.24
CA SER A 107 5.32 -13.71 -19.65
C SER A 107 3.97 -14.00 -20.34
N VAL A 108 3.05 -13.03 -20.33
CA VAL A 108 1.70 -13.14 -20.89
C VAL A 108 1.68 -12.44 -22.24
N PRO A 109 1.28 -13.11 -23.34
CA PRO A 109 1.26 -12.51 -24.68
C PRO A 109 0.32 -11.30 -24.78
N SER A 110 -0.85 -11.38 -24.17
CA SER A 110 -1.82 -10.29 -24.12
C SER A 110 -2.69 -10.43 -22.86
N ILE A 111 -2.92 -9.33 -22.18
CA ILE A 111 -3.75 -9.29 -20.96
C ILE A 111 -5.22 -9.19 -21.34
N ARG A 112 -5.52 -8.50 -22.45
CA ARG A 112 -6.88 -8.34 -22.97
C ARG A 112 -6.95 -8.73 -24.44
N ASP A 113 -8.12 -9.24 -24.82
CA ASP A 113 -8.42 -9.54 -26.24
C ASP A 113 -8.77 -8.25 -27.01
N SER A 114 -8.98 -8.36 -28.32
CA SER A 114 -9.35 -7.24 -29.19
C SER A 114 -10.70 -6.58 -28.85
N LYS A 115 -11.52 -7.22 -28.01
CA LYS A 115 -12.80 -6.70 -27.52
C LYS A 115 -12.67 -6.05 -26.13
N GLY A 116 -11.45 -6.03 -25.56
CA GLY A 116 -11.18 -5.49 -24.23
C GLY A 116 -11.49 -6.46 -23.08
N ASN A 117 -11.84 -7.72 -23.33
CA ASN A 117 -12.06 -8.71 -22.26
C ASN A 117 -10.73 -9.27 -21.79
N LEU A 118 -10.64 -9.61 -20.49
CA LEU A 118 -9.47 -10.31 -19.98
C LEU A 118 -9.31 -11.68 -20.64
N THR A 119 -8.10 -11.99 -21.13
CA THR A 119 -7.72 -13.33 -21.54
C THR A 119 -7.66 -14.26 -20.34
N GLU A 120 -7.52 -15.58 -20.53
CA GLU A 120 -7.38 -16.52 -19.40
C GLU A 120 -6.09 -16.24 -18.60
N GLU A 121 -5.00 -15.87 -19.27
CA GLU A 121 -3.77 -15.42 -18.63
C GLU A 121 -3.95 -14.04 -17.97
N GLY A 122 -4.66 -13.13 -18.62
CA GLY A 122 -4.99 -11.81 -18.08
C GLY A 122 -5.80 -11.89 -16.78
N LYS A 123 -6.72 -12.84 -16.65
CA LYS A 123 -7.48 -13.11 -15.41
C LYS A 123 -6.58 -13.55 -14.26
N LYS A 124 -5.50 -14.26 -14.54
CA LYS A 124 -4.53 -14.70 -13.52
C LYS A 124 -3.64 -13.55 -13.01
N LEU A 125 -3.55 -12.46 -13.77
CA LEU A 125 -2.75 -11.28 -13.43
C LEU A 125 -3.61 -10.15 -12.86
N HIS A 126 -4.79 -9.92 -13.42
CA HIS A 126 -5.67 -8.84 -12.98
C HIS A 126 -6.02 -9.00 -11.50
N LYS A 127 -5.81 -7.94 -10.72
CA LYS A 127 -5.96 -7.92 -9.26
C LYS A 127 -5.01 -8.88 -8.51
N ARG A 128 -3.89 -9.26 -9.13
CA ARG A 128 -2.85 -10.00 -8.43
C ARG A 128 -1.97 -9.05 -7.65
N ALA A 129 -1.78 -9.33 -6.38
CA ALA A 129 -0.94 -8.58 -5.46
C ALA A 129 0.26 -9.41 -5.02
N ILE A 130 1.43 -8.79 -5.00
CA ILE A 130 2.64 -9.34 -4.39
C ILE A 130 2.98 -8.51 -3.18
N ILE A 131 3.19 -9.16 -2.05
CA ILE A 131 3.54 -8.54 -0.77
C ILE A 131 4.84 -9.15 -0.27
N ALA A 132 5.74 -8.32 0.27
CA ALA A 132 7.01 -8.78 0.82
C ALA A 132 7.29 -8.14 2.18
N SER A 133 8.03 -8.89 3.05
CA SER A 133 8.57 -8.36 4.30
C SER A 133 9.85 -7.56 4.08
N GLU A 134 10.56 -7.84 2.99
CA GLU A 134 11.83 -7.21 2.62
C GLU A 134 11.96 -7.09 1.10
N GLN A 135 12.58 -5.99 0.63
CA GLN A 135 13.04 -5.89 -0.75
C GLN A 135 14.54 -5.59 -0.78
N THR A 136 15.31 -6.41 -1.51
CA THR A 136 16.77 -6.22 -1.66
C THR A 136 17.12 -5.17 -2.72
N ALA A 137 16.20 -4.85 -3.63
CA ALA A 137 16.31 -3.84 -4.66
C ALA A 137 15.02 -3.04 -4.82
N GLY A 138 14.47 -2.54 -3.69
CA GLY A 138 13.28 -1.71 -3.66
C GLY A 138 13.41 -0.47 -4.55
N ARG A 139 12.38 -0.13 -5.31
CA ARG A 139 12.39 0.90 -6.35
C ARG A 139 11.52 2.09 -5.99
N GLY A 140 12.05 3.27 -6.26
CA GLY A 140 11.33 4.53 -6.27
C GLY A 140 11.30 5.15 -7.66
N ARG A 141 10.71 6.33 -7.79
CA ARG A 141 10.68 7.10 -9.04
C ARG A 141 12.09 7.55 -9.46
N LEU A 142 12.26 7.75 -10.78
CA LEU A 142 13.50 8.28 -11.37
C LEU A 142 14.76 7.48 -11.03
N GLY A 143 14.63 6.15 -10.91
CA GLY A 143 15.77 5.28 -10.62
C GLY A 143 16.24 5.30 -9.16
N ARG A 144 15.56 5.99 -8.26
CA ARG A 144 15.88 5.97 -6.83
C ARG A 144 15.56 4.61 -6.20
N SER A 145 16.28 4.26 -5.15
CA SER A 145 15.95 3.12 -4.32
C SER A 145 14.86 3.49 -3.29
N PHE A 146 14.09 2.48 -2.89
CA PHE A 146 13.20 2.55 -1.74
C PHE A 146 13.73 1.60 -0.67
N PHE A 147 14.14 2.16 0.47
CA PHE A 147 14.68 1.37 1.57
C PHE A 147 13.61 0.46 2.17
N SER A 148 13.85 -0.85 2.14
CA SER A 148 12.84 -1.88 2.40
C SER A 148 13.37 -2.99 3.31
N ALA A 149 13.85 -2.61 4.51
CA ALA A 149 14.41 -3.57 5.48
C ALA A 149 13.36 -4.54 6.01
N ASN A 150 13.80 -5.76 6.33
CA ASN A 150 12.94 -6.81 6.86
C ASN A 150 12.19 -6.35 8.11
N GLY A 151 10.88 -6.54 8.11
CA GLY A 151 10.00 -6.22 9.23
C GLY A 151 9.70 -4.73 9.44
N ALA A 152 10.41 -3.81 8.78
CA ALA A 152 10.26 -2.36 8.96
C ALA A 152 8.98 -1.79 8.33
N GLY A 153 8.40 -2.48 7.37
CA GLY A 153 7.27 -1.95 6.61
C GLY A 153 6.42 -3.01 5.93
N ILE A 154 5.56 -2.52 5.04
CA ILE A 154 4.77 -3.31 4.11
C ILE A 154 5.21 -2.89 2.72
N PHE A 155 5.72 -3.83 1.93
CA PHE A 155 6.12 -3.61 0.55
C PHE A 155 5.22 -4.44 -0.34
N MET A 156 4.37 -3.79 -1.11
CA MET A 156 3.37 -4.47 -1.91
C MET A 156 3.22 -3.84 -3.29
N SER A 157 2.80 -4.63 -4.24
CA SER A 157 2.44 -4.18 -5.58
C SER A 157 1.15 -4.87 -6.02
N LEU A 158 0.27 -4.13 -6.69
CA LEU A 158 -0.95 -4.63 -7.32
C LEU A 158 -0.81 -4.50 -8.83
N PHE A 159 -1.15 -5.55 -9.56
CA PHE A 159 -1.39 -5.45 -11.00
C PHE A 159 -2.87 -5.16 -11.28
N TYR A 160 -3.15 -4.10 -12.02
CA TYR A 160 -4.49 -3.76 -12.44
C TYR A 160 -4.53 -3.44 -13.94
N SER A 161 -5.48 -4.04 -14.64
CA SER A 161 -5.72 -3.81 -16.06
C SER A 161 -7.12 -3.23 -16.25
N PRO A 162 -7.25 -1.92 -16.54
CA PRO A 162 -8.55 -1.29 -16.84
C PRO A 162 -9.10 -1.81 -18.18
N LYS A 163 -10.45 -1.77 -18.35
CA LYS A 163 -11.13 -2.22 -19.59
C LYS A 163 -10.65 -1.48 -20.83
N ALA A 164 -10.40 -0.16 -20.69
CA ALA A 164 -9.90 0.69 -21.79
C ALA A 164 -8.38 0.80 -21.86
N GLY A 165 -7.63 -0.03 -21.09
CA GLY A 165 -6.20 0.17 -20.88
C GLY A 165 -5.90 1.35 -19.95
N VAL A 166 -4.62 1.63 -19.72
CA VAL A 166 -4.19 2.73 -18.84
C VAL A 166 -4.12 4.03 -19.65
N THR A 167 -5.18 4.83 -19.56
CA THR A 167 -5.27 6.12 -20.26
C THR A 167 -4.79 7.29 -19.40
N ASP A 168 -4.79 7.14 -18.07
CA ASP A 168 -4.40 8.17 -17.11
C ASP A 168 -3.53 7.59 -15.96
N PRO A 169 -2.21 7.46 -16.17
CA PRO A 169 -1.30 6.93 -15.15
C PRO A 169 -1.22 7.80 -13.88
N ALA A 170 -1.42 9.12 -14.01
CA ALA A 170 -1.41 10.03 -12.87
C ALA A 170 -2.59 9.74 -11.95
N ARG A 171 -3.75 9.44 -12.51
CA ARG A 171 -4.95 9.07 -11.75
C ARG A 171 -4.76 7.75 -11.00
N MET A 172 -4.14 6.77 -11.62
CA MET A 172 -3.84 5.51 -10.90
C MET A 172 -2.97 5.76 -9.67
N THR A 173 -1.96 6.62 -9.79
CA THR A 173 -1.11 7.00 -8.65
C THR A 173 -1.89 7.77 -7.58
N ALA A 174 -2.72 8.73 -7.96
CA ALA A 174 -3.51 9.54 -7.04
C ALA A 174 -4.57 8.69 -6.31
N ASN A 175 -5.25 7.80 -7.02
CA ASN A 175 -6.20 6.85 -6.43
C ASN A 175 -5.53 5.93 -5.42
N ALA A 176 -4.30 5.47 -5.70
CA ALA A 176 -3.53 4.68 -4.74
C ALA A 176 -3.15 5.50 -3.49
N ALA A 177 -2.81 6.78 -3.65
CA ALA A 177 -2.54 7.65 -2.51
C ALA A 177 -3.79 7.86 -1.63
N VAL A 178 -4.95 8.05 -2.24
CA VAL A 178 -6.23 8.16 -1.53
C VAL A 178 -6.56 6.85 -0.80
N ALA A 179 -6.37 5.69 -1.45
CA ALA A 179 -6.61 4.37 -0.83
C ALA A 179 -5.76 4.17 0.42
N VAL A 180 -4.46 4.52 0.37
CA VAL A 180 -3.57 4.44 1.53
C VAL A 180 -4.04 5.38 2.65
N CYS A 181 -4.38 6.63 2.34
CA CYS A 181 -4.86 7.59 3.33
C CYS A 181 -6.16 7.13 3.99
N ARG A 182 -7.12 6.61 3.22
CA ARG A 182 -8.39 6.05 3.74
C ARG A 182 -8.15 4.87 4.66
N ALA A 183 -7.27 3.94 4.27
CA ALA A 183 -6.93 2.78 5.10
C ALA A 183 -6.29 3.19 6.43
N ILE A 184 -5.36 4.14 6.41
CA ILE A 184 -4.73 4.68 7.63
C ILE A 184 -5.77 5.37 8.52
N SER A 185 -6.63 6.20 7.95
CA SER A 185 -7.69 6.89 8.72
C SER A 185 -8.67 5.90 9.32
N ALA A 186 -9.12 4.91 8.54
CA ALA A 186 -10.10 3.91 9.02
C ALA A 186 -9.55 3.01 10.14
N LEU A 187 -8.27 2.63 10.10
CA LEU A 187 -7.69 1.70 11.06
C LEU A 187 -7.12 2.39 12.30
N PHE A 188 -6.61 3.61 12.16
CA PHE A 188 -5.82 4.26 13.20
C PHE A 188 -6.37 5.64 13.60
N GLY A 189 -7.36 6.19 12.87
CA GLY A 189 -7.87 7.54 13.12
C GLY A 189 -6.88 8.66 12.75
N LEU A 190 -5.84 8.35 11.94
CA LEU A 190 -4.78 9.29 11.58
C LEU A 190 -5.07 9.99 10.25
N GLU A 191 -4.81 11.30 10.20
CA GLU A 191 -5.02 12.11 8.99
C GLU A 191 -3.72 12.26 8.19
N ALA A 192 -3.41 11.24 7.39
CA ALA A 192 -2.27 11.27 6.49
C ALA A 192 -2.49 12.26 5.35
N GLN A 193 -1.42 12.93 4.93
CA GLN A 193 -1.40 13.97 3.92
C GLN A 193 -0.64 13.50 2.67
N ILE A 194 -0.91 14.14 1.53
CA ILE A 194 -0.32 13.77 0.24
C ILE A 194 0.63 14.87 -0.23
N LYS A 195 1.88 14.52 -0.51
CA LYS A 195 2.80 15.35 -1.27
C LYS A 195 2.75 14.92 -2.73
N TRP A 196 2.32 15.82 -3.58
CA TRP A 196 2.26 15.59 -5.02
C TRP A 196 3.58 15.02 -5.56
N VAL A 197 3.56 13.92 -6.30
CA VAL A 197 2.40 13.23 -6.86
C VAL A 197 2.09 11.92 -6.10
N ASN A 198 3.02 11.38 -5.30
CA ASN A 198 3.08 9.97 -4.95
C ASN A 198 3.55 9.65 -3.52
N ASP A 199 3.78 10.66 -2.69
CA ASP A 199 4.33 10.46 -1.35
C ASP A 199 3.27 10.76 -0.29
N ILE A 200 3.15 9.89 0.72
CA ILE A 200 2.26 10.10 1.86
C ILE A 200 3.08 10.54 3.07
N PHE A 201 2.60 11.56 3.72
CA PHE A 201 3.22 12.19 4.88
C PHE A 201 2.33 12.08 6.10
N LEU A 202 2.96 11.92 7.25
CA LEU A 202 2.34 12.03 8.56
C LEU A 202 3.31 12.82 9.45
N ASP A 203 2.81 13.82 10.17
CA ASP A 203 3.60 14.69 11.06
C ASP A 203 4.86 15.28 10.37
N GLY A 204 4.72 15.64 9.10
CA GLY A 204 5.79 16.27 8.31
C GLY A 204 6.85 15.30 7.79
N LYS A 205 6.76 14.00 8.06
CA LYS A 205 7.68 12.96 7.59
C LYS A 205 7.02 12.02 6.59
N LYS A 206 7.78 11.53 5.62
CA LYS A 206 7.31 10.59 4.61
C LYS A 206 7.15 9.19 5.20
N ILE A 207 5.91 8.69 5.27
CA ILE A 207 5.59 7.33 5.73
C ILE A 207 5.31 6.35 4.59
N CYS A 208 5.01 6.83 3.36
CA CYS A 208 4.72 5.95 2.24
C CYS A 208 5.19 6.57 0.92
N GLY A 209 5.62 5.71 0.00
CA GLY A 209 5.91 6.04 -1.38
C GLY A 209 5.15 5.12 -2.34
N ILE A 210 4.65 5.69 -3.45
CA ILE A 210 3.89 4.97 -4.47
C ILE A 210 4.64 5.05 -5.80
N LEU A 211 4.70 3.94 -6.53
CA LEU A 211 5.32 3.85 -7.85
C LEU A 211 4.41 3.08 -8.81
N ALA A 212 3.71 3.79 -9.69
CA ALA A 212 2.95 3.18 -10.76
C ALA A 212 3.81 3.05 -12.04
N GLU A 213 3.86 1.85 -12.61
CA GLU A 213 4.60 1.53 -13.84
C GLU A 213 3.65 0.86 -14.84
N GLY A 214 3.53 1.42 -16.05
CA GLY A 214 2.72 0.83 -17.11
C GLY A 214 3.32 -0.46 -17.65
N VAL A 215 2.45 -1.38 -18.07
CA VAL A 215 2.79 -2.60 -18.80
C VAL A 215 2.18 -2.50 -20.20
N SER A 216 3.05 -2.34 -21.18
CA SER A 216 2.66 -2.17 -22.58
C SER A 216 2.67 -3.51 -23.29
N ASN A 217 1.70 -3.71 -24.16
CA ASN A 217 1.74 -4.73 -25.18
C ASN A 217 2.74 -4.30 -26.27
N LEU A 218 3.72 -5.14 -26.56
CA LEU A 218 4.81 -4.81 -27.48
C LEU A 218 4.33 -4.74 -28.95
N GLU A 219 3.25 -5.43 -29.29
CA GLU A 219 2.73 -5.46 -30.66
C GLU A 219 1.85 -4.24 -30.96
N THR A 220 1.01 -3.84 -30.00
CA THR A 220 0.05 -2.75 -30.18
C THR A 220 0.52 -1.41 -29.65
N GLY A 221 1.53 -1.38 -28.76
CA GLY A 221 1.98 -0.19 -28.04
C GLY A 221 1.01 0.32 -26.98
N ILE A 222 -0.12 -0.36 -26.77
CA ILE A 222 -1.13 0.03 -25.76
C ILE A 222 -0.63 -0.37 -24.38
N ILE A 223 -0.81 0.52 -23.40
CA ILE A 223 -0.57 0.19 -22.00
C ILE A 223 -1.79 -0.59 -21.48
N GLU A 224 -1.70 -1.92 -21.51
CA GLU A 224 -2.81 -2.82 -21.14
C GLU A 224 -3.09 -2.87 -19.65
N GLY A 225 -2.10 -2.53 -18.81
CA GLY A 225 -2.24 -2.54 -17.36
C GLY A 225 -1.13 -1.76 -16.67
N ALA A 226 -1.22 -1.66 -15.36
CA ALA A 226 -0.19 -1.04 -14.54
C ALA A 226 0.14 -1.89 -13.32
N VAL A 227 1.39 -1.83 -12.91
CA VAL A 227 1.90 -2.31 -11.63
C VAL A 227 1.95 -1.12 -10.68
N ILE A 228 1.20 -1.18 -9.61
CA ILE A 228 1.12 -0.12 -8.61
C ILE A 228 1.85 -0.58 -7.35
N GLY A 229 3.08 -0.12 -7.17
CA GLY A 229 3.91 -0.37 -5.99
C GLY A 229 3.59 0.60 -4.88
N ILE A 230 3.44 0.08 -3.66
CA ILE A 230 3.15 0.84 -2.45
C ILE A 230 4.10 0.35 -1.36
N GLY A 231 4.96 1.24 -0.88
CA GLY A 231 5.83 0.98 0.27
C GLY A 231 5.38 1.81 1.47
N ILE A 232 4.99 1.17 2.58
CA ILE A 232 4.55 1.84 3.81
C ILE A 232 5.57 1.54 4.91
N ASN A 233 6.14 2.58 5.50
CA ASN A 233 7.04 2.47 6.63
C ASN A 233 6.24 2.33 7.92
N ILE A 234 6.42 1.24 8.65
CA ILE A 234 5.65 0.94 9.86
C ILE A 234 6.46 1.25 11.11
N CYS A 235 7.65 0.68 11.25
CA CYS A 235 8.54 0.90 12.39
C CYS A 235 9.98 1.11 11.93
N ALA A 236 10.74 1.89 12.71
CA ALA A 236 12.13 2.20 12.40
C ALA A 236 13.01 0.96 12.58
N PRO A 237 13.74 0.50 11.54
CA PRO A 237 14.72 -0.56 11.71
C PRO A 237 16.05 -0.01 12.22
N ASP A 238 16.80 -0.84 12.95
CA ASP A 238 18.14 -0.47 13.45
C ASP A 238 19.10 -0.12 12.30
N SER A 239 18.89 -0.72 11.13
CA SER A 239 19.68 -0.52 9.91
C SER A 239 19.32 0.74 9.11
N LEU A 240 18.49 1.65 9.64
CA LEU A 240 18.07 2.86 8.91
C LEU A 240 19.27 3.76 8.63
N PRO A 241 19.57 4.05 7.34
CA PRO A 241 20.63 4.96 6.94
C PRO A 241 20.47 6.36 7.55
N ALA A 242 21.57 6.96 7.99
CA ALA A 242 21.54 8.25 8.68
C ALA A 242 20.89 9.36 7.84
N GLU A 243 21.15 9.37 6.53
CA GLU A 243 20.60 10.34 5.57
C GLU A 243 19.08 10.27 5.41
N LEU A 244 18.44 9.16 5.81
CA LEU A 244 16.99 8.98 5.74
C LEU A 244 16.26 9.40 7.02
N ARG A 245 16.93 9.53 8.16
CA ARG A 245 16.32 9.77 9.48
C ARG A 245 15.48 11.04 9.57
N ASP A 246 15.91 12.08 8.86
CA ASP A 246 15.20 13.37 8.86
C ASP A 246 14.06 13.44 7.84
N ILE A 247 14.02 12.51 6.86
CA ILE A 247 13.09 12.51 5.73
C ILE A 247 11.97 11.50 5.94
N VAL A 248 12.34 10.32 6.43
CA VAL A 248 11.43 9.17 6.57
C VAL A 248 10.77 9.21 7.94
N GLY A 249 9.47 8.97 7.97
CA GLY A 249 8.67 8.70 9.16
C GLY A 249 8.17 7.27 9.17
N PHE A 250 7.66 6.87 10.31
CA PHE A 250 7.08 5.55 10.51
C PHE A 250 5.69 5.69 11.12
N LEU A 251 4.78 4.81 10.73
CA LEU A 251 3.39 4.89 11.19
C LEU A 251 3.29 4.74 12.72
N GLU A 252 4.13 3.88 13.31
CA GLU A 252 4.16 3.64 14.76
C GLU A 252 4.77 4.78 15.58
N ASP A 253 5.38 5.79 14.93
CA ASP A 253 5.85 7.01 15.58
C ASP A 253 4.70 7.98 15.90
N ALA A 254 3.53 7.82 15.30
CA ALA A 254 2.38 8.67 15.54
C ALA A 254 1.93 8.59 17.01
N ALA A 255 1.58 9.73 17.57
CA ALA A 255 1.22 9.85 18.98
C ALA A 255 0.07 8.91 19.40
N GLU A 256 -0.91 8.73 18.50
CA GLU A 256 -2.09 7.88 18.71
C GLU A 256 -1.74 6.39 18.78
N LEU A 257 -0.60 6.00 18.18
CA LEU A 257 -0.09 4.63 18.20
C LEU A 257 1.03 4.42 19.24
N LYS A 258 1.34 5.43 20.06
CA LYS A 258 2.42 5.36 21.02
C LYS A 258 2.28 4.15 21.94
N GLY A 259 3.27 3.25 21.88
CA GLY A 259 3.27 2.00 22.64
C GLY A 259 2.37 0.90 22.09
N LYS A 260 1.81 1.07 20.88
CA LYS A 260 1.04 0.05 20.16
C LYS A 260 1.74 -0.25 18.84
N SER A 261 1.61 -1.49 18.38
CA SER A 261 2.06 -1.91 17.04
C SER A 261 0.92 -1.87 16.05
N ALA A 262 1.22 -1.52 14.81
CA ALA A 262 0.25 -1.56 13.72
C ALA A 262 0.11 -2.99 13.18
N ASP A 263 -1.12 -3.49 13.03
CA ASP A 263 -1.37 -4.76 12.32
C ASP A 263 -1.07 -4.60 10.84
N LYS A 264 0.14 -5.04 10.43
CA LYS A 264 0.64 -4.96 9.06
C LYS A 264 -0.22 -5.77 8.08
N ASN A 265 -0.73 -6.93 8.50
CA ASN A 265 -1.55 -7.78 7.65
C ASN A 265 -2.89 -7.11 7.35
N LYS A 266 -3.54 -6.59 8.38
CA LYS A 266 -4.81 -5.89 8.24
C LYS A 266 -4.66 -4.61 7.41
N LEU A 267 -3.62 -3.81 7.67
CA LEU A 267 -3.34 -2.59 6.89
C LEU A 267 -3.10 -2.92 5.41
N ALA A 268 -2.26 -3.91 5.10
CA ALA A 268 -1.98 -4.30 3.72
C ALA A 268 -3.25 -4.68 2.97
N VAL A 269 -4.09 -5.52 3.57
CA VAL A 269 -5.33 -5.97 2.95
C VAL A 269 -6.35 -4.83 2.82
N THR A 270 -6.46 -3.96 3.83
CA THR A 270 -7.36 -2.80 3.77
C THR A 270 -6.96 -1.85 2.63
N VAL A 271 -5.66 -1.57 2.47
CA VAL A 271 -5.17 -0.75 1.35
C VAL A 271 -5.48 -1.39 0.01
N LEU A 272 -5.20 -2.70 -0.16
CA LEU A 272 -5.47 -3.40 -1.42
C LEU A 272 -6.96 -3.44 -1.74
N SER A 273 -7.81 -3.73 -0.75
CA SER A 273 -9.27 -3.79 -0.95
C SER A 273 -9.83 -2.43 -1.33
N GLU A 274 -9.39 -1.35 -0.67
CA GLU A 274 -9.82 0.01 -1.00
C GLU A 274 -9.32 0.44 -2.38
N LEU A 275 -8.08 0.09 -2.73
CA LEU A 275 -7.50 0.39 -4.04
C LEU A 275 -8.25 -0.30 -5.17
N VAL A 276 -8.54 -1.60 -5.03
CA VAL A 276 -9.33 -2.36 -6.02
C VAL A 276 -10.74 -1.79 -6.12
N ARG A 277 -11.39 -1.46 -5.00
CA ARG A 277 -12.71 -0.84 -4.99
C ARG A 277 -12.73 0.47 -5.78
N ILE A 278 -11.73 1.34 -5.59
CA ILE A 278 -11.63 2.62 -6.32
C ILE A 278 -11.43 2.35 -7.81
N TYR A 279 -10.54 1.43 -8.17
CA TYR A 279 -10.24 1.14 -9.58
C TYR A 279 -11.42 0.49 -10.30
N ASP A 280 -12.11 -0.47 -9.67
CA ASP A 280 -13.30 -1.10 -10.25
C ASP A 280 -14.41 -0.05 -10.48
N THR A 281 -14.62 0.81 -9.51
CA THR A 281 -15.63 1.87 -9.58
C THR A 281 -15.31 2.91 -10.67
N ASP A 282 -14.01 3.25 -10.85
CA ASP A 282 -13.54 4.15 -11.91
C ASP A 282 -13.67 3.48 -13.29
N ASP A 283 -13.35 2.19 -13.40
CA ASP A 283 -13.43 1.38 -14.63
C ASP A 283 -14.88 1.12 -15.07
N ASP A 284 -15.83 1.10 -14.13
CA ASP A 284 -17.26 1.03 -14.39
C ASP A 284 -17.88 2.39 -14.76
N GLY A 285 -17.06 3.45 -14.85
CA GLY A 285 -17.48 4.79 -15.28
C GLY A 285 -18.21 5.59 -14.24
N ASN A 286 -18.06 5.29 -12.94
CA ASN A 286 -18.68 6.05 -11.87
C ASN A 286 -17.97 7.40 -11.66
N THR A 287 -18.52 8.43 -12.30
CA THR A 287 -17.95 9.79 -12.25
C THR A 287 -18.00 10.40 -10.84
N ALA A 288 -18.95 10.01 -10.00
CA ALA A 288 -19.07 10.53 -8.62
C ALA A 288 -17.90 10.08 -7.73
N GLU A 289 -17.52 8.79 -7.75
CA GLU A 289 -16.37 8.30 -6.98
C GLU A 289 -15.06 8.87 -7.54
N LYS A 290 -14.95 8.98 -8.85
CA LYS A 290 -13.81 9.63 -9.52
C LYS A 290 -13.62 11.07 -9.04
N GLN A 291 -14.69 11.83 -8.98
CA GLN A 291 -14.68 13.21 -8.48
C GLN A 291 -14.35 13.26 -6.99
N LYS A 292 -14.93 12.38 -6.18
CA LYS A 292 -14.67 12.26 -4.75
C LYS A 292 -13.18 11.97 -4.46
N CYS A 293 -12.57 11.03 -5.20
CA CYS A 293 -11.13 10.74 -5.04
C CYS A 293 -10.27 11.97 -5.40
N LEU A 294 -10.62 12.71 -6.45
CA LEU A 294 -9.90 13.93 -6.83
C LEU A 294 -10.00 15.01 -5.74
N GLU A 295 -11.19 15.24 -5.21
CA GLU A 295 -11.42 16.21 -4.14
C GLU A 295 -10.67 15.83 -2.85
N GLU A 296 -10.68 14.54 -2.50
CA GLU A 296 -9.94 14.04 -1.35
C GLU A 296 -8.42 14.15 -1.55
N TYR A 297 -7.91 13.83 -2.73
CA TYR A 297 -6.50 14.03 -3.08
C TYR A 297 -6.10 15.51 -2.93
N ARG A 298 -6.94 16.45 -3.40
CA ARG A 298 -6.74 17.90 -3.27
C ARG A 298 -6.75 18.36 -1.82
N SER A 299 -7.73 17.93 -1.04
CA SER A 299 -7.89 18.33 0.36
C SER A 299 -6.73 17.85 1.24
N ARG A 300 -6.11 16.73 0.90
CA ARG A 300 -4.95 16.16 1.61
C ARG A 300 -3.60 16.73 1.15
N SER A 301 -3.58 17.63 0.15
CA SER A 301 -2.33 18.17 -0.40
C SER A 301 -1.57 19.03 0.62
N ILE A 302 -0.33 18.65 0.92
CA ILE A 302 0.56 19.46 1.80
C ILE A 302 1.19 20.65 1.09
N LEU A 303 1.07 20.75 -0.24
CA LEU A 303 1.76 21.74 -1.04
C LEU A 303 0.90 22.98 -1.34
N THR A 304 -0.42 22.84 -1.36
CA THR A 304 -1.34 23.93 -1.73
C THR A 304 -1.10 25.17 -0.87
N GLY A 305 -0.93 26.32 -1.53
CA GLY A 305 -0.65 27.60 -0.91
C GLY A 305 0.82 27.83 -0.51
N LYS A 306 1.69 26.82 -0.63
CA LYS A 306 3.11 26.93 -0.25
C LYS A 306 4.00 27.32 -1.44
N THR A 307 5.11 27.97 -1.15
CA THR A 307 6.19 28.18 -2.11
C THR A 307 7.11 26.95 -2.12
N ILE A 308 7.36 26.45 -3.31
CA ILE A 308 8.15 25.25 -3.57
C ILE A 308 9.30 25.55 -4.53
N GLN A 309 10.30 24.71 -4.50
CA GLN A 309 11.33 24.61 -5.52
C GLN A 309 10.92 23.50 -6.50
N VAL A 310 10.81 23.83 -7.77
CA VAL A 310 10.46 22.92 -8.86
C VAL A 310 11.72 22.58 -9.63
N THR A 311 12.01 21.27 -9.77
CA THR A 311 13.07 20.76 -10.66
C THR A 311 12.39 19.97 -11.77
N PRO A 312 12.34 20.50 -13.01
CA PRO A 312 11.76 19.78 -14.15
C PRO A 312 12.51 18.48 -14.42
N VAL A 313 11.77 17.42 -14.77
CA VAL A 313 12.36 16.10 -15.12
C VAL A 313 12.53 15.95 -16.62
N ILE A 314 11.71 16.65 -17.42
CA ILE A 314 11.67 16.59 -18.89
C ILE A 314 11.87 18.01 -19.43
N GLY A 315 12.74 18.17 -20.42
CA GLY A 315 13.03 19.43 -21.10
C GLY A 315 14.53 19.71 -21.24
N GLU A 316 14.91 20.57 -22.18
CA GLU A 316 16.32 20.92 -22.45
C GLU A 316 16.93 21.81 -21.35
N GLU A 317 16.12 22.65 -20.69
CA GLU A 317 16.55 23.48 -19.56
C GLU A 317 16.01 22.93 -18.24
N ARG A 318 16.86 22.18 -17.52
CA ARG A 318 16.58 21.68 -16.16
C ARG A 318 16.82 22.76 -15.10
N THR A 319 16.47 24.00 -15.39
CA THR A 319 16.68 25.08 -14.42
C THR A 319 15.65 24.99 -13.32
N THR A 320 16.14 24.82 -12.11
CA THR A 320 15.27 24.80 -10.92
C THR A 320 14.75 26.22 -10.66
N PHE A 321 13.44 26.35 -10.42
CA PHE A 321 12.80 27.63 -10.14
C PHE A 321 11.87 27.55 -8.92
N GLN A 322 11.59 28.71 -8.34
CA GLN A 322 10.61 28.82 -7.25
C GLN A 322 9.24 29.17 -7.82
N ALA A 323 8.20 28.55 -7.23
CA ALA A 323 6.82 28.87 -7.59
C ALA A 323 5.88 28.63 -6.40
N LYS A 324 4.77 29.35 -6.38
CA LYS A 324 3.70 29.16 -5.41
C LYS A 324 2.71 28.13 -5.94
N VAL A 325 2.36 27.15 -5.12
CA VAL A 325 1.37 26.15 -5.49
C VAL A 325 -0.03 26.71 -5.35
N MET A 326 -0.75 26.77 -6.47
CA MET A 326 -2.12 27.26 -6.53
C MET A 326 -3.15 26.15 -6.27
N GLY A 327 -2.79 24.88 -6.55
CA GLY A 327 -3.63 23.71 -6.33
C GLY A 327 -3.30 22.56 -7.25
N ILE A 328 -4.24 21.62 -7.36
CA ILE A 328 -4.17 20.44 -8.23
C ILE A 328 -5.26 20.55 -9.29
N GLY A 329 -4.89 20.42 -10.56
CA GLY A 329 -5.80 20.43 -11.71
C GLY A 329 -6.70 19.19 -11.77
N ASP A 330 -7.71 19.21 -12.66
CA ASP A 330 -8.59 18.05 -12.88
C ASP A 330 -7.85 16.86 -13.52
N ASP A 331 -6.76 17.15 -14.22
CA ASP A 331 -5.82 16.19 -14.79
C ASP A 331 -4.70 15.78 -13.80
N LEU A 332 -4.87 16.11 -12.51
CA LEU A 332 -3.89 15.85 -11.44
C LEU A 332 -2.53 16.53 -11.61
N SER A 333 -2.42 17.47 -12.53
CA SER A 333 -1.25 18.33 -12.64
C SER A 333 -1.13 19.28 -11.44
N LEU A 334 0.11 19.62 -11.06
CA LEU A 334 0.35 20.62 -10.04
C LEU A 334 0.30 22.01 -10.69
N ILE A 335 -0.66 22.81 -10.30
CA ILE A 335 -0.80 24.19 -10.78
C ILE A 335 0.07 25.08 -9.91
N VAL A 336 1.03 25.74 -10.52
CA VAL A 336 1.96 26.64 -9.84
C VAL A 336 1.97 28.00 -10.51
N GLU A 337 2.31 29.04 -9.73
CA GLU A 337 2.51 30.40 -10.21
C GLU A 337 3.96 30.83 -9.90
N ASP A 338 4.71 31.17 -10.93
CA ASP A 338 6.10 31.62 -10.79
C ASP A 338 6.21 33.04 -10.24
N ASN A 339 7.44 33.53 -10.07
CA ASN A 339 7.71 34.87 -9.53
C ASN A 339 7.28 36.03 -10.49
N GLU A 340 6.99 35.71 -11.75
CA GLU A 340 6.49 36.67 -12.75
C GLU A 340 4.95 36.67 -12.83
N GLY A 341 4.28 35.84 -12.01
CA GLY A 341 2.83 35.68 -12.00
C GLY A 341 2.29 34.76 -13.11
N LYS A 342 3.17 34.07 -13.84
CA LYS A 342 2.78 33.10 -14.87
C LYS A 342 2.36 31.79 -14.26
N ARG A 343 1.18 31.31 -14.66
CA ARG A 343 0.68 30.00 -14.24
C ARG A 343 1.18 28.87 -15.13
N LEU A 344 1.69 27.83 -14.50
CA LEU A 344 2.22 26.65 -15.15
C LEU A 344 1.48 25.40 -14.60
N SER A 345 1.22 24.43 -15.49
CA SER A 345 0.65 23.12 -15.15
C SER A 345 1.73 22.05 -15.26
N LEU A 346 2.16 21.51 -14.13
CA LEU A 346 3.22 20.51 -14.06
C LEU A 346 2.61 19.11 -14.06
N LYS A 347 2.86 18.33 -15.11
CA LYS A 347 2.42 16.93 -15.20
C LYS A 347 3.44 15.94 -14.61
N SER A 348 4.69 16.38 -14.50
CA SER A 348 5.81 15.64 -13.90
C SER A 348 6.79 16.61 -13.28
N GLY A 349 7.62 16.15 -12.36
CA GLY A 349 8.63 16.99 -11.73
C GLY A 349 9.00 16.49 -10.34
N GLU A 350 10.09 17.03 -9.83
CA GLU A 350 10.45 16.96 -8.43
C GLU A 350 10.14 18.29 -7.76
N VAL A 351 9.45 18.21 -6.63
CA VAL A 351 9.10 19.40 -5.86
C VAL A 351 9.62 19.26 -4.43
N SER A 352 10.26 20.29 -3.93
CA SER A 352 10.69 20.40 -2.54
C SER A 352 10.13 21.68 -1.93
N LEU A 353 9.72 21.60 -0.66
CA LEU A 353 9.39 22.79 0.09
C LEU A 353 10.64 23.66 0.16
N SER A 354 10.54 24.93 -0.20
CA SER A 354 11.62 25.86 0.01
C SER A 354 11.76 26.08 1.52
N SER A 355 12.57 25.25 2.18
CA SER A 355 13.03 25.57 3.53
C SER A 355 14.02 26.71 3.38
N SER A 356 13.74 27.82 4.04
CA SER A 356 14.74 28.81 4.36
C SER A 356 15.93 28.09 5.03
N LYS A 357 17.08 28.04 4.33
CA LYS A 357 18.38 27.56 4.80
C LYS A 357 18.52 26.06 5.09
N ILE A 358 18.84 25.28 4.07
CA ILE A 358 19.94 24.32 4.17
C ILE A 358 20.76 24.49 2.90
N ALA A 359 21.81 25.31 2.98
CA ALA A 359 22.86 25.37 2.01
C ALA A 359 23.54 23.98 1.99
N ARG A 360 23.35 23.24 0.91
CA ARG A 360 24.20 22.09 0.62
C ARG A 360 25.52 22.65 0.06
N LYS A 361 26.58 22.52 0.84
CA LYS A 361 27.94 22.51 0.33
C LYS A 361 28.24 21.18 -0.31
#